data_6a8b7c6230699d595a8e03241a9f2841
#
_entry.id   6a8b7c6230699d595a8e03241a9f2841
#
_cell.length_a   1.000
_cell.length_b   1.000
_cell.length_c   1.000
_cell.angle_alpha   90.00
_cell.angle_beta   90.00
_cell.angle_gamma   90.00
#
_symmetry.space_group_name_H-M   'P 1'
#
loop_
_entity.id
_entity.type
_entity.pdbx_description
1 polymer ?
#
loop_
_entity_poly.entity_id
_entity_poly.type
_entity_poly.pdbx_seq_one_letter_code
_entity_poly.pdbx_strand_id
1 'polypeptide(L)'
;MDIQRNGTAVEPSGVGPLLRRWAAAAALAGIAASEPARTGARCGGLGAAYQLSRNRARGAQPRDVTDALVLDVPLRERNFLLLAAGYAPIYGETSMDDPRMTQVRAAVEIILKSNEPRSALAHDRHWNVVMANSAFVRFITLTMGRQPAGLSPLQVSTAPRLNVLHLVFDPNGFRKIIVNWEAIAKSLLNEAYRRLAWARDETLKQLITEILSYPGVPSRWREPDLEAPHELILPMELNLDGQIARMFSTVTTVATPHDVTLQELHVEVFYPADAETEAVLQLYEERAKVRLK
;
A
#
# COMPACT_ATOMS: atom_id res chain seq x y z
N MET A 1 4.50 30.55 53.56
CA MET A 1 5.40 29.44 53.26
C MET A 1 4.78 28.69 52.06
N ASP A 2 5.03 29.28 50.86
CA ASP A 2 4.40 28.85 49.61
C ASP A 2 5.16 27.66 49.00
N ILE A 3 4.46 26.57 48.76
CA ILE A 3 4.99 25.44 48.01
C ILE A 3 4.42 25.52 46.57
N GLN A 4 5.18 26.13 45.67
CA GLN A 4 4.95 26.06 44.23
C GLN A 4 5.14 24.62 43.78
N ARG A 5 4.08 23.97 43.28
CA ARG A 5 4.16 22.72 42.51
C ARG A 5 4.39 23.04 41.01
N ASN A 6 5.64 22.99 40.59
CA ASN A 6 6.00 22.91 39.18
C ASN A 6 5.63 21.53 38.65
N GLY A 7 4.46 21.42 38.04
CA GLY A 7 4.06 20.24 37.26
C GLY A 7 4.43 20.45 35.78
N THR A 8 5.69 20.15 35.41
CA THR A 8 6.05 19.99 34.02
C THR A 8 5.38 18.72 33.46
N ALA A 9 4.34 18.90 32.66
CA ALA A 9 3.72 17.84 31.91
C ALA A 9 4.74 17.31 30.88
N VAL A 10 5.26 16.12 31.12
CA VAL A 10 6.10 15.40 30.14
C VAL A 10 5.19 15.00 28.97
N GLU A 11 5.32 15.66 27.84
CA GLU A 11 4.67 15.21 26.59
C GLU A 11 5.18 13.80 26.25
N PRO A 12 4.28 12.84 26.00
CA PRO A 12 4.71 11.53 25.54
C PRO A 12 5.32 11.67 24.14
N SER A 13 6.62 11.39 24.02
CA SER A 13 7.50 11.65 22.89
C SER A 13 7.12 10.98 21.54
N GLY A 14 6.00 10.27 21.48
CA GLY A 14 5.53 9.54 20.32
C GLY A 14 4.29 10.07 19.61
N VAL A 15 3.40 10.79 20.29
CA VAL A 15 2.07 11.18 19.75
C VAL A 15 2.07 12.54 19.08
N GLY A 16 2.86 13.47 19.58
CA GLY A 16 2.95 14.84 19.06
C GLY A 16 3.36 14.92 17.56
N PRO A 17 4.34 14.13 17.10
CA PRO A 17 4.68 14.08 15.68
C PRO A 17 3.59 13.48 14.80
N LEU A 18 2.88 12.45 15.26
CA LEU A 18 1.77 11.84 14.54
C LEU A 18 0.60 12.79 14.36
N LEU A 19 0.20 13.48 15.44
CA LEU A 19 -0.89 14.47 15.40
C LEU A 19 -0.55 15.67 14.51
N ARG A 20 0.71 16.14 14.51
CA ARG A 20 1.16 17.20 13.60
C ARG A 20 1.15 16.76 12.13
N ARG A 21 1.54 15.52 11.84
CA ARG A 21 1.48 14.95 10.48
C ARG A 21 0.03 14.81 10.00
N TRP A 22 -0.88 14.37 10.86
CA TRP A 22 -2.30 14.32 10.57
C TRP A 22 -2.89 15.71 10.31
N ALA A 23 -2.50 16.70 11.11
CA ALA A 23 -2.89 18.09 10.90
C ALA A 23 -2.41 18.62 9.54
N ALA A 24 -1.16 18.31 9.16
CA ALA A 24 -0.60 18.71 7.88
C ALA A 24 -1.31 18.01 6.70
N ALA A 25 -1.61 16.72 6.83
CA ALA A 25 -2.30 15.98 5.77
C ALA A 25 -3.77 16.38 5.62
N ALA A 26 -4.48 16.67 6.70
CA ALA A 26 -5.84 17.21 6.64
C ALA A 26 -5.87 18.60 5.98
N ALA A 27 -4.85 19.42 6.21
CA ALA A 27 -4.67 20.71 5.55
C ALA A 27 -4.39 20.55 4.03
N LEU A 28 -3.56 19.58 3.65
CA LEU A 28 -3.25 19.26 2.25
C LEU A 28 -4.46 18.65 1.51
N ALA A 29 -5.32 17.90 2.22
CA ALA A 29 -6.55 17.35 1.66
C ALA A 29 -7.69 18.39 1.52
N GLY A 30 -7.42 19.68 1.81
CA GLY A 30 -8.44 20.74 1.72
C GLY A 30 -9.52 20.66 2.81
N ILE A 31 -9.32 19.83 3.84
CA ILE A 31 -10.17 19.78 5.03
C ILE A 31 -9.76 20.96 5.91
N ALA A 32 -10.39 22.11 5.67
CA ALA A 32 -10.14 23.32 6.43
C ALA A 32 -10.31 23.04 7.94
N ALA A 33 -9.28 23.31 8.72
CA ALA A 33 -9.38 23.43 10.16
C ALA A 33 -10.25 24.66 10.46
N SER A 34 -11.57 24.47 10.51
CA SER A 34 -12.46 25.52 11.01
C SER A 34 -12.21 25.68 12.51
N GLU A 35 -11.91 26.90 12.94
CA GLU A 35 -11.90 27.25 14.35
C GLU A 35 -13.16 26.73 15.05
N PRO A 36 -13.07 26.26 16.31
CA PRO A 36 -14.21 25.71 17.01
C PRO A 36 -15.26 26.79 17.23
N ALA A 37 -16.26 26.82 16.36
CA ALA A 37 -17.44 27.64 16.58
C ALA A 37 -18.12 27.21 17.87
N ARG A 38 -18.54 28.17 18.69
CA ARG A 38 -19.22 28.01 19.98
C ARG A 38 -20.64 27.39 19.91
N THR A 39 -20.99 26.76 18.82
CA THR A 39 -22.31 26.17 18.61
C THR A 39 -22.15 24.75 18.14
N GLY A 40 -22.67 23.79 18.90
CA GLY A 40 -22.90 22.35 18.77
C GLY A 40 -22.82 21.63 17.42
N ALA A 41 -21.94 22.04 16.52
CA ALA A 41 -21.70 21.40 15.22
C ALA A 41 -20.53 20.40 15.34
N ARG A 42 -20.70 19.24 14.74
CA ARG A 42 -19.79 18.09 14.72
C ARG A 42 -18.36 18.51 14.37
N CYS A 43 -17.44 18.31 15.31
CA CYS A 43 -16.03 18.65 15.17
C CYS A 43 -15.39 17.85 14.05
N GLY A 44 -14.71 18.54 13.10
CA GLY A 44 -13.83 17.91 12.12
C GLY A 44 -12.67 17.14 12.81
N GLY A 45 -12.11 16.15 12.11
CA GLY A 45 -11.23 15.12 12.66
C GLY A 45 -10.04 15.53 13.54
N LEU A 46 -9.50 16.74 13.36
CA LEU A 46 -8.43 17.30 14.20
C LEU A 46 -8.91 17.63 15.62
N GLY A 47 -10.17 18.08 15.76
CA GLY A 47 -10.77 18.33 17.06
C GLY A 47 -10.91 17.04 17.87
N ALA A 48 -11.27 15.93 17.23
CA ALA A 48 -11.40 14.62 17.87
C ALA A 48 -10.04 14.08 18.37
N ALA A 49 -8.98 14.14 17.55
CA ALA A 49 -7.65 13.71 17.95
C ALA A 49 -7.05 14.58 19.08
N TYR A 50 -7.30 15.89 19.07
CA TYR A 50 -6.90 16.80 20.12
C TYR A 50 -7.70 16.56 21.42
N GLN A 51 -9.00 16.29 21.31
CA GLN A 51 -9.83 15.94 22.48
C GLN A 51 -9.44 14.60 23.09
N LEU A 52 -9.07 13.59 22.28
CA LEU A 52 -8.55 12.32 22.77
C LEU A 52 -7.30 12.50 23.63
N SER A 53 -6.38 13.38 23.24
CA SER A 53 -5.18 13.68 24.04
C SER A 53 -5.50 14.40 25.34
N ARG A 54 -6.54 15.25 25.39
CA ARG A 54 -6.99 15.96 26.60
C ARG A 54 -7.83 15.09 27.53
N ASN A 55 -8.63 14.17 26.99
CA ASN A 55 -9.53 13.32 27.78
C ASN A 55 -8.75 12.21 28.53
N ARG A 56 -7.51 11.90 28.15
CA ARG A 56 -6.61 11.01 28.91
C ARG A 56 -6.47 11.43 30.39
N ALA A 57 -6.55 12.73 30.66
CA ALA A 57 -6.46 13.28 32.00
C ALA A 57 -7.78 13.14 32.81
N ARG A 58 -8.90 12.72 32.19
CA ARG A 58 -10.25 12.68 32.77
C ARG A 58 -10.91 11.29 32.76
N GLY A 59 -10.16 10.20 32.51
CA GLY A 59 -10.74 8.85 32.47
C GLY A 59 -11.66 8.66 31.25
N ALA A 60 -11.13 8.96 30.04
CA ALA A 60 -11.85 8.82 28.77
C ALA A 60 -12.49 7.44 28.61
N GLN A 61 -13.76 7.43 28.21
CA GLN A 61 -14.50 6.20 27.93
C GLN A 61 -14.13 5.69 26.53
N PRO A 62 -14.24 4.37 26.25
CA PRO A 62 -14.04 3.81 24.90
C PRO A 62 -14.85 4.49 23.79
N ARG A 63 -15.99 5.12 24.12
CA ARG A 63 -16.82 5.89 23.18
C ARG A 63 -16.12 7.10 22.60
N ASP A 64 -15.26 7.78 23.38
CA ASP A 64 -14.52 8.96 22.92
C ASP A 64 -13.45 8.60 21.89
N VAL A 65 -12.98 7.34 21.94
CA VAL A 65 -12.07 6.75 20.92
C VAL A 65 -12.84 6.37 19.66
N THR A 66 -14.10 5.93 19.81
CA THR A 66 -14.97 5.55 18.70
C THR A 66 -15.33 6.75 17.81
N ASP A 67 -15.44 7.97 18.40
CA ASP A 67 -15.70 9.18 17.61
C ASP A 67 -14.52 9.55 16.68
N ALA A 68 -13.29 9.14 17.01
CA ALA A 68 -12.16 9.22 16.09
C ALA A 68 -12.27 8.23 14.91
N LEU A 69 -13.14 7.22 15.01
CA LEU A 69 -13.41 6.23 13.96
C LEU A 69 -14.34 6.78 12.84
N VAL A 70 -14.92 7.96 13.04
CA VAL A 70 -15.68 8.68 11.99
C VAL A 70 -14.74 9.22 10.90
N LEU A 71 -13.44 9.31 11.20
CA LEU A 71 -12.40 9.57 10.21
C LEU A 71 -12.08 8.27 9.51
N ASP A 72 -11.91 8.31 8.20
CA ASP A 72 -11.50 7.16 7.39
C ASP A 72 -10.01 6.82 7.61
N VAL A 73 -9.66 6.60 8.90
CA VAL A 73 -8.32 6.23 9.34
C VAL A 73 -8.14 4.74 9.11
N PRO A 74 -7.07 4.28 8.46
CA PRO A 74 -6.77 2.86 8.31
C PRO A 74 -6.70 2.12 9.66
N LEU A 75 -7.07 0.82 9.67
CA LEU A 75 -7.22 0.05 10.92
C LEU A 75 -5.92 -0.05 11.73
N ARG A 76 -4.78 -0.14 11.07
CA ARG A 76 -3.47 -0.16 11.72
C ARG A 76 -3.22 1.13 12.48
N GLU A 77 -3.48 2.27 11.86
CA GLU A 77 -3.32 3.59 12.46
C GLU A 77 -4.34 3.80 13.58
N ARG A 78 -5.56 3.25 13.47
CA ARG A 78 -6.53 3.22 14.59
C ARG A 78 -5.96 2.47 15.79
N ASN A 79 -5.31 1.30 15.58
CA ASN A 79 -4.62 0.57 16.63
C ASN A 79 -3.51 1.40 17.28
N PHE A 80 -2.72 2.15 16.49
CA PHE A 80 -1.71 3.05 17.05
C PHE A 80 -2.31 4.19 17.87
N LEU A 81 -3.44 4.76 17.43
CA LEU A 81 -4.15 5.78 18.20
C LEU A 81 -4.68 5.21 19.51
N LEU A 82 -5.25 4.00 19.51
CA LEU A 82 -5.71 3.30 20.70
C LEU A 82 -4.55 3.08 21.68
N LEU A 83 -3.43 2.54 21.22
CA LEU A 83 -2.22 2.34 22.04
C LEU A 83 -1.71 3.66 22.62
N ALA A 84 -1.65 4.72 21.83
CA ALA A 84 -1.22 6.04 22.28
C ALA A 84 -2.16 6.64 23.34
N ALA A 85 -3.45 6.30 23.27
CA ALA A 85 -4.45 6.68 24.27
C ALA A 85 -4.46 5.77 25.51
N GLY A 86 -3.64 4.69 25.54
CA GLY A 86 -3.55 3.74 26.65
C GLY A 86 -4.56 2.59 26.58
N TYR A 87 -5.17 2.37 25.42
CA TYR A 87 -6.08 1.24 25.18
C TYR A 87 -5.36 0.11 24.42
N ALA A 88 -5.87 -1.11 24.54
CA ALA A 88 -5.42 -2.23 23.72
C ALA A 88 -5.87 -2.07 22.26
N PRO A 89 -5.07 -2.56 21.28
CA PRO A 89 -5.51 -2.64 19.89
C PRO A 89 -6.74 -3.55 19.78
N ILE A 90 -7.70 -3.18 18.94
CA ILE A 90 -8.95 -3.93 18.74
C ILE A 90 -9.04 -4.62 17.38
N TYR A 91 -8.24 -4.16 16.40
CA TYR A 91 -8.22 -4.76 15.07
C TYR A 91 -7.09 -5.79 14.98
N GLY A 92 -7.46 -7.04 14.67
CA GLY A 92 -6.50 -8.11 14.49
C GLY A 92 -5.61 -7.91 13.26
N GLU A 93 -4.44 -8.52 13.27
CA GLU A 93 -3.56 -8.69 12.11
C GLU A 93 -3.35 -10.18 11.91
N THR A 94 -4.16 -10.77 11.04
CA THR A 94 -4.22 -12.23 10.86
C THR A 94 -3.39 -12.63 9.64
N SER A 95 -2.45 -13.58 9.82
CA SER A 95 -1.67 -14.10 8.69
C SER A 95 -2.57 -14.71 7.62
N MET A 96 -2.21 -14.53 6.35
CA MET A 96 -2.92 -15.16 5.22
C MET A 96 -2.90 -16.69 5.27
N ASP A 97 -1.95 -17.29 6.01
CA ASP A 97 -1.85 -18.74 6.21
C ASP A 97 -2.76 -19.25 7.35
N ASP A 98 -3.30 -18.35 8.17
CA ASP A 98 -4.19 -18.72 9.28
C ASP A 98 -5.48 -19.38 8.77
N PRO A 99 -5.96 -20.46 9.42
CA PRO A 99 -7.24 -21.11 9.06
C PRO A 99 -8.44 -20.16 8.99
N ARG A 100 -8.46 -19.09 9.82
CA ARG A 100 -9.52 -18.07 9.81
C ARG A 100 -9.60 -17.31 8.49
N MET A 101 -8.50 -17.22 7.73
CA MET A 101 -8.42 -16.57 6.42
C MET A 101 -8.87 -17.47 5.25
N THR A 102 -9.37 -18.67 5.50
CA THR A 102 -9.76 -19.61 4.42
C THR A 102 -10.80 -19.01 3.48
N GLN A 103 -11.81 -18.34 4.00
CA GLN A 103 -12.85 -17.70 3.17
C GLN A 103 -12.29 -16.51 2.38
N VAL A 104 -11.37 -15.75 2.97
CA VAL A 104 -10.68 -14.64 2.31
C VAL A 104 -9.83 -15.17 1.15
N ARG A 105 -9.05 -16.23 1.38
CA ARG A 105 -8.24 -16.86 0.31
C ARG A 105 -9.12 -17.34 -0.84
N ALA A 106 -10.24 -18.01 -0.52
CA ALA A 106 -11.19 -18.47 -1.55
C ALA A 106 -11.80 -17.28 -2.34
N ALA A 107 -12.14 -16.19 -1.69
CA ALA A 107 -12.64 -15.00 -2.36
C ALA A 107 -11.57 -14.37 -3.28
N VAL A 108 -10.33 -14.23 -2.81
CA VAL A 108 -9.19 -13.74 -3.61
C VAL A 108 -8.95 -14.66 -4.81
N GLU A 109 -8.98 -15.98 -4.62
CA GLU A 109 -8.84 -16.96 -5.70
C GLU A 109 -9.92 -16.78 -6.77
N ILE A 110 -11.20 -16.62 -6.38
CA ILE A 110 -12.30 -16.38 -7.30
C ILE A 110 -12.06 -15.09 -8.10
N ILE A 111 -11.66 -13.98 -7.44
CA ILE A 111 -11.40 -12.71 -8.11
C ILE A 111 -10.24 -12.86 -9.11
N LEU A 112 -9.13 -13.46 -8.70
CA LEU A 112 -7.97 -13.66 -9.56
C LEU A 112 -8.31 -14.54 -10.77
N LYS A 113 -9.04 -15.64 -10.55
CA LYS A 113 -9.45 -16.56 -11.61
C LYS A 113 -10.44 -15.92 -12.59
N SER A 114 -11.37 -15.10 -12.10
CA SER A 114 -12.37 -14.42 -12.95
C SER A 114 -11.72 -13.41 -13.90
N ASN A 115 -10.51 -12.97 -13.63
CA ASN A 115 -9.77 -12.02 -14.47
C ASN A 115 -8.95 -12.70 -15.58
N GLU A 116 -8.85 -14.05 -15.60
CA GLU A 116 -8.21 -14.73 -16.71
C GLU A 116 -8.88 -14.37 -18.07
N PRO A 117 -8.14 -14.13 -19.14
CA PRO A 117 -6.68 -14.30 -19.31
C PRO A 117 -5.84 -13.08 -18.91
N ARG A 118 -6.40 -12.05 -18.29
CA ARG A 118 -5.64 -10.88 -17.84
C ARG A 118 -4.77 -11.22 -16.66
N SER A 119 -3.55 -10.69 -16.63
CA SER A 119 -2.65 -10.82 -15.48
C SER A 119 -3.24 -10.15 -14.26
N ALA A 120 -3.29 -10.87 -13.14
CA ALA A 120 -3.79 -10.34 -11.87
C ALA A 120 -3.00 -10.94 -10.70
N LEU A 121 -2.77 -10.13 -9.68
CA LEU A 121 -2.11 -10.53 -8.45
C LEU A 121 -2.77 -9.90 -7.22
N ALA A 122 -2.58 -10.50 -6.07
CA ALA A 122 -2.85 -9.89 -4.77
C ALA A 122 -1.52 -9.65 -4.06
N HIS A 123 -1.33 -8.45 -3.50
CA HIS A 123 -0.13 -8.09 -2.76
C HIS A 123 -0.47 -7.45 -1.41
N ASP A 124 0.45 -7.53 -0.46
CA ASP A 124 0.36 -6.88 0.85
C ASP A 124 0.78 -5.40 0.79
N ARG A 125 0.76 -4.74 1.95
CA ARG A 125 1.17 -3.33 2.11
C ARG A 125 2.62 -3.05 1.68
N HIS A 126 3.48 -4.06 1.70
CA HIS A 126 4.90 -3.98 1.31
C HIS A 126 5.15 -4.42 -0.14
N TRP A 127 4.08 -4.57 -0.94
CA TRP A 127 4.14 -5.08 -2.32
C TRP A 127 4.66 -6.51 -2.46
N ASN A 128 4.64 -7.33 -1.38
CA ASN A 128 4.92 -8.75 -1.52
C ASN A 128 3.72 -9.44 -2.16
N VAL A 129 3.94 -10.19 -3.23
CA VAL A 129 2.90 -10.96 -3.89
C VAL A 129 2.43 -12.07 -2.96
N VAL A 130 1.16 -12.01 -2.58
CA VAL A 130 0.50 -13.00 -1.72
C VAL A 130 -0.08 -14.13 -2.55
N MET A 131 -0.73 -13.80 -3.67
CA MET A 131 -1.33 -14.75 -4.60
C MET A 131 -1.37 -14.15 -6.00
N ALA A 132 -1.33 -14.97 -7.04
CA ALA A 132 -1.44 -14.52 -8.42
C ALA A 132 -2.20 -15.52 -9.27
N ASN A 133 -2.81 -15.07 -10.38
CA ASN A 133 -3.45 -15.96 -11.34
C ASN A 133 -2.43 -16.60 -12.31
N SER A 134 -2.91 -17.53 -13.12
CA SER A 134 -2.04 -18.26 -14.06
C SER A 134 -1.47 -17.35 -15.13
N ALA A 135 -2.22 -16.34 -15.57
CA ALA A 135 -1.76 -15.38 -16.58
C ALA A 135 -0.57 -14.57 -16.05
N PHE A 136 -0.62 -14.04 -14.82
CA PHE A 136 0.49 -13.32 -14.22
C PHE A 136 1.73 -14.21 -14.06
N VAL A 137 1.56 -15.43 -13.51
CA VAL A 137 2.68 -16.36 -13.31
C VAL A 137 3.34 -16.70 -14.63
N ARG A 138 2.57 -16.99 -15.69
CA ARG A 138 3.09 -17.23 -17.06
C ARG A 138 3.86 -16.00 -17.56
N PHE A 139 3.22 -14.81 -17.50
CA PHE A 139 3.82 -13.59 -18.02
C PHE A 139 5.17 -13.29 -17.36
N ILE A 140 5.25 -13.35 -16.03
CA ILE A 140 6.50 -13.13 -15.30
C ILE A 140 7.53 -14.23 -15.62
N THR A 141 7.11 -15.50 -15.70
CA THR A 141 8.01 -16.60 -16.06
C THR A 141 8.66 -16.38 -17.43
N LEU A 142 7.88 -15.91 -18.39
CA LEU A 142 8.35 -15.64 -19.75
C LEU A 142 9.33 -14.47 -19.81
N THR A 143 8.96 -13.37 -19.16
CA THR A 143 9.78 -12.15 -19.15
C THR A 143 11.08 -12.31 -18.38
N MET A 144 11.07 -13.11 -17.31
CA MET A 144 12.27 -13.38 -16.49
C MET A 144 13.06 -14.62 -16.94
N GLY A 145 12.52 -15.42 -17.88
CA GLY A 145 13.12 -16.69 -18.31
C GLY A 145 13.06 -17.81 -17.25
N ARG A 146 12.42 -17.59 -16.12
CA ARG A 146 12.23 -18.59 -15.04
C ARG A 146 11.02 -18.23 -14.20
N GLN A 147 10.37 -19.24 -13.64
CA GLN A 147 9.31 -19.03 -12.65
C GLN A 147 9.92 -18.52 -11.33
N PRO A 148 9.39 -17.43 -10.76
CA PRO A 148 9.81 -16.97 -9.44
C PRO A 148 9.60 -18.05 -8.36
N ALA A 149 10.57 -18.20 -7.47
CA ALA A 149 10.48 -19.14 -6.35
C ALA A 149 9.28 -18.79 -5.45
N GLY A 150 8.61 -19.78 -4.92
CA GLY A 150 7.49 -19.60 -4.01
C GLY A 150 6.20 -19.09 -4.65
N LEU A 151 6.16 -18.83 -5.95
CA LEU A 151 4.99 -18.35 -6.67
C LEU A 151 4.37 -19.48 -7.51
N SER A 152 3.16 -19.89 -7.16
CA SER A 152 2.36 -20.84 -7.93
C SER A 152 0.98 -20.25 -8.22
N PRO A 153 0.35 -20.56 -9.38
CA PRO A 153 -0.95 -20.02 -9.72
C PRO A 153 -1.99 -20.35 -8.67
N LEU A 154 -2.75 -19.34 -8.23
CA LEU A 154 -3.88 -19.43 -7.30
C LEU A 154 -3.54 -20.06 -5.95
N GLN A 155 -2.27 -20.06 -5.56
CA GLN A 155 -1.82 -20.52 -4.26
C GLN A 155 -1.20 -19.36 -3.48
N VAL A 156 -1.29 -19.41 -2.15
CA VAL A 156 -0.60 -18.45 -1.29
C VAL A 156 0.90 -18.61 -1.49
N SER A 157 1.57 -17.51 -1.82
CA SER A 157 3.01 -17.49 -2.07
C SER A 157 3.81 -17.81 -0.82
N THR A 158 4.80 -18.68 -0.96
CA THR A 158 5.76 -19.02 0.11
C THR A 158 6.99 -18.11 0.07
N ALA A 159 7.73 -18.04 1.18
CA ALA A 159 8.99 -17.30 1.23
C ALA A 159 10.11 -17.98 0.40
N PRO A 160 11.00 -17.20 -0.29
CA PRO A 160 10.94 -15.74 -0.42
C PRO A 160 9.82 -15.31 -1.38
N ARG A 161 8.98 -14.37 -0.94
CA ARG A 161 7.89 -13.86 -1.78
C ARG A 161 8.44 -12.92 -2.86
N LEU A 162 7.84 -13.02 -4.06
CA LEU A 162 8.08 -12.04 -5.11
C LEU A 162 7.60 -10.67 -4.64
N ASN A 163 8.41 -9.64 -4.81
CA ASN A 163 8.06 -8.26 -4.45
C ASN A 163 7.98 -7.39 -5.69
N VAL A 164 6.88 -6.67 -5.86
CA VAL A 164 6.60 -5.84 -7.05
C VAL A 164 7.62 -4.71 -7.21
N LEU A 165 8.04 -4.07 -6.09
CA LEU A 165 9.05 -3.01 -6.17
C LEU A 165 10.39 -3.57 -6.64
N HIS A 166 10.83 -4.71 -6.11
CA HIS A 166 12.03 -5.36 -6.61
C HIS A 166 11.93 -5.74 -8.10
N LEU A 167 10.77 -6.23 -8.56
CA LEU A 167 10.57 -6.50 -9.99
C LEU A 167 10.81 -5.28 -10.87
N VAL A 168 10.27 -4.13 -10.46
CA VAL A 168 10.36 -2.89 -11.23
C VAL A 168 11.74 -2.24 -11.13
N PHE A 169 12.45 -2.38 -10.00
CA PHE A 169 13.73 -1.69 -9.77
C PHE A 169 14.96 -2.52 -10.12
N ASP A 170 14.90 -3.87 -10.08
CA ASP A 170 16.04 -4.73 -10.39
C ASP A 170 16.38 -4.65 -11.89
N PRO A 171 17.58 -4.13 -12.26
CA PRO A 171 18.01 -4.04 -13.65
C PRO A 171 18.17 -5.40 -14.33
N ASN A 172 18.27 -6.49 -13.57
CA ASN A 172 18.34 -7.86 -14.09
C ASN A 172 16.98 -8.55 -14.18
N GLY A 173 15.93 -7.91 -13.64
CA GLY A 173 14.57 -8.41 -13.59
C GLY A 173 13.65 -7.87 -14.70
N PHE A 174 12.42 -7.64 -14.33
CA PHE A 174 11.34 -7.13 -15.19
C PHE A 174 11.62 -5.71 -15.72
N ARG A 175 12.41 -4.90 -14.99
CA ARG A 175 12.83 -3.54 -15.40
C ARG A 175 13.33 -3.49 -16.86
N LYS A 176 13.98 -4.54 -17.36
CA LYS A 176 14.57 -4.58 -18.71
C LYS A 176 13.57 -4.32 -19.83
N ILE A 177 12.31 -4.66 -19.60
CA ILE A 177 11.26 -4.53 -20.62
C ILE A 177 10.40 -3.31 -20.42
N ILE A 178 10.55 -2.55 -19.32
CA ILE A 178 9.77 -1.33 -19.05
C ILE A 178 10.40 -0.16 -19.81
N VAL A 179 9.74 0.33 -20.84
CA VAL A 179 10.23 1.42 -21.71
C VAL A 179 10.22 2.75 -20.95
N ASN A 180 9.14 3.09 -20.30
CA ASN A 180 8.98 4.31 -19.52
C ASN A 180 9.33 4.12 -18.02
N TRP A 181 10.40 3.33 -17.76
CA TRP A 181 10.77 2.89 -16.41
C TRP A 181 10.90 4.02 -15.39
N GLU A 182 11.53 5.15 -15.75
CA GLU A 182 11.71 6.25 -14.79
C GLU A 182 10.37 6.80 -14.26
N ALA A 183 9.38 6.93 -15.13
CA ALA A 183 8.06 7.43 -14.75
C ALA A 183 7.36 6.44 -13.82
N ILE A 184 7.35 5.15 -14.17
CA ILE A 184 6.73 4.08 -13.37
C ILE A 184 7.43 3.92 -12.02
N ALA A 185 8.76 3.82 -12.02
CA ALA A 185 9.54 3.65 -10.80
C ALA A 185 9.39 4.85 -9.85
N LYS A 186 9.42 6.08 -10.37
CA LYS A 186 9.19 7.30 -9.57
C LYS A 186 7.79 7.32 -8.97
N SER A 187 6.77 6.95 -9.73
CA SER A 187 5.38 6.89 -9.25
C SER A 187 5.23 5.90 -8.09
N LEU A 188 5.74 4.67 -8.24
CA LEU A 188 5.72 3.64 -7.20
C LEU A 188 6.52 4.05 -5.96
N LEU A 189 7.68 4.67 -6.16
CA LEU A 189 8.51 5.14 -5.05
C LEU A 189 7.82 6.27 -4.27
N ASN A 190 7.18 7.22 -4.95
CA ASN A 190 6.41 8.28 -4.31
C ASN A 190 5.24 7.70 -3.50
N GLU A 191 4.58 6.65 -4.01
CA GLU A 191 3.54 5.94 -3.25
C GLU A 191 4.12 5.27 -2.00
N ALA A 192 5.29 4.62 -2.11
CA ALA A 192 5.98 4.03 -0.98
C ALA A 192 6.36 5.09 0.08
N TYR A 193 6.86 6.24 -0.34
CA TYR A 193 7.17 7.35 0.56
C TYR A 193 5.91 7.92 1.23
N ARG A 194 4.80 8.05 0.51
CA ARG A 194 3.52 8.46 1.11
C ARG A 194 3.09 7.50 2.20
N ARG A 195 3.10 6.19 1.93
CA ARG A 195 2.78 5.17 2.94
C ARG A 195 3.72 5.25 4.14
N LEU A 196 5.03 5.41 3.91
CA LEU A 196 6.01 5.57 4.99
C LEU A 196 5.80 6.85 5.80
N ALA A 197 5.33 7.94 5.17
CA ALA A 197 5.05 9.19 5.86
C ALA A 197 3.91 9.06 6.87
N TRP A 198 2.95 8.16 6.64
CA TRP A 198 1.81 7.92 7.53
C TRP A 198 2.12 6.91 8.65
N ALA A 199 2.92 5.90 8.40
CA ALA A 199 3.23 4.84 9.34
C ALA A 199 4.73 4.79 9.67
N ARG A 200 5.07 4.44 10.93
CA ARG A 200 6.45 4.08 11.31
C ARG A 200 6.68 2.63 10.91
N ASP A 201 6.98 2.40 9.65
CA ASP A 201 7.16 1.08 9.06
C ASP A 201 8.63 0.87 8.70
N GLU A 202 9.38 0.23 9.60
CA GLU A 202 10.80 -0.04 9.39
C GLU A 202 11.02 -1.04 8.24
N THR A 203 10.09 -1.97 8.01
CA THR A 203 10.15 -2.89 6.86
C THR A 203 10.03 -2.14 5.54
N LEU A 204 9.06 -1.23 5.44
CA LEU A 204 8.90 -0.39 4.25
C LEU A 204 10.11 0.54 4.05
N LYS A 205 10.67 1.09 5.11
CA LYS A 205 11.86 1.93 5.06
C LYS A 205 13.10 1.16 4.57
N GLN A 206 13.27 -0.09 5.05
CA GLN A 206 14.33 -0.98 4.54
C GLN A 206 14.14 -1.28 3.07
N LEU A 207 12.92 -1.65 2.65
CA LEU A 207 12.59 -1.91 1.25
C LEU A 207 12.89 -0.70 0.35
N ILE A 208 12.51 0.52 0.76
CA ILE A 208 12.85 1.76 0.03
C ILE A 208 14.37 1.92 -0.06
N THR A 209 15.11 1.66 1.02
CA THR A 209 16.57 1.75 1.02
C THR A 209 17.19 0.75 0.04
N GLU A 210 16.68 -0.48 0.01
CA GLU A 210 17.13 -1.53 -0.90
C GLU A 210 16.89 -1.17 -2.36
N ILE A 211 15.66 -0.75 -2.73
CA ILE A 211 15.34 -0.40 -4.12
C ILE A 211 16.13 0.83 -4.61
N LEU A 212 16.42 1.78 -3.72
CA LEU A 212 17.27 2.95 -4.04
C LEU A 212 18.77 2.60 -4.21
N SER A 213 19.19 1.41 -3.79
CA SER A 213 20.55 0.92 -3.96
C SER A 213 20.81 0.27 -5.33
N TYR A 214 19.75 -0.04 -6.07
CA TYR A 214 19.90 -0.68 -7.39
C TYR A 214 20.63 0.21 -8.40
N PRO A 215 21.46 -0.38 -9.26
CA PRO A 215 22.17 0.35 -10.30
C PRO A 215 21.24 1.16 -11.21
N GLY A 216 21.64 2.41 -11.48
CA GLY A 216 20.90 3.30 -12.38
C GLY A 216 19.64 3.93 -11.76
N VAL A 217 19.41 3.77 -10.45
CA VAL A 217 18.40 4.55 -9.72
C VAL A 217 18.99 5.94 -9.40
N PRO A 218 18.33 7.04 -9.81
CA PRO A 218 18.86 8.38 -9.57
C PRO A 218 18.99 8.73 -8.09
N SER A 219 20.13 9.23 -7.65
CA SER A 219 20.38 9.58 -6.24
C SER A 219 19.41 10.63 -5.70
N ARG A 220 18.91 11.54 -6.55
CA ARG A 220 17.89 12.54 -6.20
C ARG A 220 16.56 11.93 -5.73
N TRP A 221 16.28 10.67 -6.04
CA TRP A 221 15.07 9.99 -5.61
C TRP A 221 15.07 9.58 -4.13
N ARG A 222 16.18 9.78 -3.43
CA ARG A 222 16.26 9.63 -1.96
C ARG A 222 15.49 10.71 -1.21
N GLU A 223 15.23 11.82 -1.86
CA GLU A 223 14.38 12.89 -1.34
C GLU A 223 12.97 12.73 -1.89
N PRO A 224 11.97 12.50 -1.00
CA PRO A 224 10.60 12.30 -1.46
C PRO A 224 10.01 13.58 -2.05
N ASP A 225 9.44 13.47 -3.25
CA ASP A 225 8.66 14.51 -3.89
C ASP A 225 7.18 14.25 -3.64
N LEU A 226 6.71 14.62 -2.45
CA LEU A 226 5.32 14.36 -2.02
C LEU A 226 4.30 15.32 -2.66
N GLU A 227 4.77 16.41 -3.26
CA GLU A 227 3.94 17.41 -3.93
C GLU A 227 3.85 17.17 -5.45
N ALA A 228 4.59 16.18 -5.98
CA ALA A 228 4.54 15.85 -7.38
C ALA A 228 3.09 15.59 -7.82
N PRO A 229 2.63 16.21 -8.92
CA PRO A 229 1.29 15.97 -9.43
C PRO A 229 1.12 14.48 -9.77
N HIS A 230 -0.02 13.93 -9.38
CA HIS A 230 -0.38 12.57 -9.75
C HIS A 230 -0.92 12.56 -11.17
N GLU A 231 -0.35 11.74 -12.03
CA GLU A 231 -1.04 11.35 -13.24
C GLU A 231 -2.26 10.50 -12.85
N LEU A 232 -3.42 10.81 -13.40
CA LEU A 232 -4.65 10.07 -13.12
C LEU A 232 -4.53 8.60 -13.56
N ILE A 233 -3.85 8.35 -14.67
CA ILE A 233 -3.48 7.02 -15.17
C ILE A 233 -2.10 7.15 -15.79
N LEU A 234 -1.14 6.36 -15.33
CA LEU A 234 0.19 6.23 -15.91
C LEU A 234 0.32 4.84 -16.52
N PRO A 235 0.14 4.70 -17.86
CA PRO A 235 0.31 3.41 -18.50
C PRO A 235 1.77 2.95 -18.42
N MET A 236 1.97 1.67 -18.09
CA MET A 236 3.27 1.00 -18.17
C MET A 236 3.49 0.57 -19.62
N GLU A 237 4.57 1.02 -20.23
CA GLU A 237 4.97 0.64 -21.59
C GLU A 237 5.99 -0.48 -21.51
N LEU A 238 5.66 -1.63 -22.12
CA LEU A 238 6.48 -2.84 -22.12
C LEU A 238 6.98 -3.15 -23.53
N ASN A 239 8.28 -3.36 -23.66
CA ASN A 239 8.85 -3.89 -24.89
C ASN A 239 8.82 -5.43 -24.86
N LEU A 240 7.93 -6.02 -25.63
CA LEU A 240 7.74 -7.45 -25.75
C LEU A 240 8.23 -7.91 -27.14
N ASP A 241 9.46 -8.41 -27.22
CA ASP A 241 10.10 -8.86 -28.47
C ASP A 241 10.10 -7.78 -29.58
N GLY A 242 10.30 -6.51 -29.23
CA GLY A 242 10.32 -5.38 -30.15
C GLY A 242 8.97 -4.70 -30.39
N GLN A 243 7.88 -5.21 -29.83
CA GLN A 243 6.55 -4.60 -29.87
C GLN A 243 6.24 -3.93 -28.55
N ILE A 244 5.59 -2.76 -28.61
CA ILE A 244 5.23 -2.00 -27.40
C ILE A 244 3.81 -2.36 -26.97
N ALA A 245 3.70 -2.88 -25.74
CA ALA A 245 2.42 -3.09 -25.07
C ALA A 245 2.23 -2.00 -24.00
N ARG A 246 1.09 -1.30 -24.03
CA ARG A 246 0.70 -0.27 -23.04
C ARG A 246 -0.32 -0.84 -22.10
N MET A 247 0.04 -0.93 -20.84
CA MET A 247 -0.80 -1.53 -19.80
C MET A 247 -1.15 -0.51 -18.74
N PHE A 248 -2.37 -0.54 -18.24
CA PHE A 248 -2.72 0.13 -16.98
C PHE A 248 -3.23 -0.90 -15.97
N SER A 249 -3.18 -0.56 -14.70
CA SER A 249 -3.72 -1.43 -13.66
C SER A 249 -4.86 -0.77 -12.89
N THR A 250 -5.69 -1.61 -12.31
CA THR A 250 -6.68 -1.21 -11.31
C THR A 250 -6.39 -1.94 -10.02
N VAL A 251 -6.58 -1.26 -8.89
CA VAL A 251 -6.42 -1.85 -7.56
C VAL A 251 -7.78 -1.93 -6.89
N THR A 252 -8.12 -3.12 -6.41
CA THR A 252 -9.35 -3.40 -5.67
C THR A 252 -9.01 -3.84 -4.26
N THR A 253 -9.75 -3.37 -3.28
CA THR A 253 -9.66 -3.78 -1.87
C THR A 253 -10.92 -4.50 -1.45
N VAL A 254 -10.83 -5.33 -0.40
CA VAL A 254 -12.02 -5.98 0.17
C VAL A 254 -12.83 -4.95 0.94
N ALA A 255 -14.14 -4.91 0.66
CA ALA A 255 -15.05 -3.96 1.32
C ALA A 255 -15.19 -4.26 2.83
N THR A 256 -15.30 -3.21 3.64
CA THR A 256 -15.55 -3.27 5.10
C THR A 256 -14.64 -4.23 5.87
N PRO A 257 -13.31 -4.12 5.77
CA PRO A 257 -12.42 -5.00 6.51
C PRO A 257 -12.50 -4.75 8.01
N HIS A 258 -12.48 -5.83 8.80
CA HIS A 258 -12.36 -5.81 10.26
C HIS A 258 -11.02 -6.32 10.76
N ASP A 259 -10.11 -6.61 9.83
CA ASP A 259 -8.76 -7.10 10.08
C ASP A 259 -7.77 -6.25 9.28
N VAL A 260 -6.62 -5.96 9.88
CA VAL A 260 -5.58 -5.10 9.29
C VAL A 260 -5.01 -5.71 8.02
N THR A 261 -4.70 -7.01 8.05
CA THR A 261 -4.17 -7.72 6.87
C THR A 261 -5.14 -7.66 5.69
N LEU A 262 -6.44 -7.80 5.98
CA LEU A 262 -7.47 -7.75 4.95
C LEU A 262 -7.63 -6.35 4.35
N GLN A 263 -7.51 -5.29 5.16
CA GLN A 263 -7.55 -3.91 4.68
C GLN A 263 -6.34 -3.58 3.79
N GLU A 264 -5.18 -4.15 4.12
CA GLU A 264 -3.91 -3.90 3.44
C GLU A 264 -3.66 -4.89 2.28
N LEU A 265 -4.61 -5.79 2.01
CA LEU A 265 -4.57 -6.69 0.87
C LEU A 265 -5.16 -6.00 -0.36
N HIS A 266 -4.33 -5.83 -1.39
CA HIS A 266 -4.69 -5.20 -2.65
C HIS A 266 -4.71 -6.23 -3.77
N VAL A 267 -5.81 -6.28 -4.53
CA VAL A 267 -5.89 -7.08 -5.76
C VAL A 267 -5.67 -6.14 -6.94
N GLU A 268 -4.59 -6.37 -7.68
CA GLU A 268 -4.23 -5.59 -8.86
C GLU A 268 -4.47 -6.39 -10.12
N VAL A 269 -5.16 -5.79 -11.09
CA VAL A 269 -5.48 -6.38 -12.39
C VAL A 269 -4.92 -5.49 -13.49
N PHE A 270 -4.22 -6.09 -14.44
CA PHE A 270 -3.59 -5.39 -15.54
C PHE A 270 -4.43 -5.49 -16.81
N TYR A 271 -4.66 -4.35 -17.44
CA TYR A 271 -5.48 -4.20 -18.64
C TYR A 271 -4.67 -3.65 -19.79
N PRO A 272 -4.87 -4.15 -21.02
CA PRO A 272 -4.36 -3.48 -22.21
C PRO A 272 -5.01 -2.10 -22.35
N ALA A 273 -4.22 -1.07 -22.70
CA ALA A 273 -4.73 0.28 -22.89
C ALA A 273 -5.52 0.44 -24.20
N ASP A 274 -5.26 -0.44 -25.17
CA ASP A 274 -5.87 -0.41 -26.50
C ASP A 274 -5.90 -1.82 -27.13
N ALA A 275 -6.60 -1.95 -28.26
CA ALA A 275 -6.74 -3.21 -29.00
C ALA A 275 -5.39 -3.68 -29.64
N GLU A 276 -4.48 -2.76 -29.96
CA GLU A 276 -3.16 -3.07 -30.48
C GLU A 276 -2.33 -3.79 -29.41
N THR A 277 -2.35 -3.28 -28.19
CA THR A 277 -1.73 -3.91 -27.02
C THR A 277 -2.29 -5.30 -26.74
N GLU A 278 -3.62 -5.48 -26.85
CA GLU A 278 -4.25 -6.79 -26.66
C GLU A 278 -3.72 -7.82 -27.67
N ALA A 279 -3.61 -7.43 -28.95
CA ALA A 279 -3.05 -8.29 -29.99
C ALA A 279 -1.56 -8.62 -29.73
N VAL A 280 -0.76 -7.65 -29.29
CA VAL A 280 0.65 -7.85 -28.92
C VAL A 280 0.79 -8.87 -27.78
N LEU A 281 -0.04 -8.75 -26.74
CA LEU A 281 -0.02 -9.67 -25.60
C LEU A 281 -0.40 -11.10 -26.01
N GLN A 282 -1.43 -11.26 -26.86
CA GLN A 282 -1.82 -12.58 -27.39
C GLN A 282 -0.70 -13.23 -28.17
N LEU A 283 -0.06 -12.50 -29.10
CA LEU A 283 1.07 -12.99 -29.88
C LEU A 283 2.27 -13.35 -29.00
N TYR A 284 2.53 -12.55 -27.98
CA TYR A 284 3.61 -12.81 -27.02
C TYR A 284 3.37 -14.11 -26.24
N GLU A 285 2.15 -14.33 -25.76
CA GLU A 285 1.77 -15.57 -25.08
C GLU A 285 1.85 -16.80 -25.99
N GLU A 286 1.45 -16.70 -27.25
CA GLU A 286 1.52 -17.81 -28.20
C GLU A 286 2.98 -18.20 -28.49
N ARG A 287 3.85 -17.24 -28.76
CA ARG A 287 5.29 -17.48 -28.94
C ARG A 287 5.92 -18.13 -27.72
N ALA A 288 5.46 -17.74 -26.57
CA ALA A 288 5.93 -18.23 -25.31
C ALA A 288 5.57 -19.70 -25.05
N LYS A 289 4.36 -20.12 -25.43
CA LYS A 289 3.95 -21.55 -25.37
C LYS A 289 4.88 -22.44 -26.21
N VAL A 290 5.47 -21.89 -27.26
CA VAL A 290 6.44 -22.61 -28.12
C VAL A 290 7.83 -22.66 -27.46
N ARG A 291 8.25 -21.62 -26.76
CA ARG A 291 9.57 -21.53 -26.09
C ARG A 291 9.68 -22.37 -24.80
N LEU A 292 8.56 -22.70 -24.16
CA LEU A 292 8.52 -23.48 -22.92
C LEU A 292 8.28 -24.99 -23.15
N LYS A 293 8.11 -25.43 -24.40
CA LYS A 293 8.11 -26.83 -24.81
C LYS A 293 9.52 -27.29 -25.20
#